data_312bc4f136ff343d6b33f791822ccde2
#
_entry.id   312bc4f136ff343d6b33f791822ccde2
#
_cell.length_a   1.000
_cell.length_b   1.000
_cell.length_c   1.000
_cell.angle_alpha   90.00
_cell.angle_beta   90.00
_cell.angle_gamma   90.00
#
_symmetry.space_group_name_H-M   'P 1'
#
loop_
_entity.id
_entity.type
_entity.pdbx_description
1 polymer ?
#
loop_
_entity_poly.entity_id
_entity_poly.type
_entity_poly.pdbx_seq_one_letter_code
_entity_poly.pdbx_strand_id
1 'polypeptide(L)'
;MSGIVLSASVRQNLLSLQSTADMLGTVQNKLATGRKVNSALDNPKSFFTASGLTNRANDLSNLLDDMGQSIQVLKAADQGITSISKLVDSAKGKANQALSTASTDPTTRAKYAAEYGELLKQIQSVAKDSGYNGKNLLAGTGNDLSVIFNEDSTNKLKITAVDYTNSTNIGLNSTIYSGSGTTFGANTVETTDAGSAANDYLQFVVTTASGTTTYKVNLGASDTIKDVVDKVNSATNGDIQASYDETTGQVTYASSNSFTAVHNDSSNAAVAGSKLAATPASASVSFATDAQINAVLKALNAAQNQLRSQSSTFGTNLSTVQIRQDWTKNMINTLSTGSDKLTLADTNEEGANLLALNTQQSLSSKALSLSAQAGQQVLQLLG
;
A
#
# COMPACT_ATOMS: atom_id res chain seq x y z
N MET A 1 50.55 30.26 68.99
CA MET A 1 49.84 30.76 67.82
C MET A 1 48.42 31.13 68.22
N SER A 2 48.14 32.41 68.39
CA SER A 2 46.80 32.89 68.72
C SER A 2 45.95 32.70 67.44
N GLY A 3 45.01 31.74 67.51
CA GLY A 3 44.06 31.59 66.48
C GLY A 3 43.28 32.89 66.27
N ILE A 4 43.31 33.43 65.03
CA ILE A 4 42.51 34.61 64.73
C ILE A 4 41.03 34.18 64.86
N VAL A 5 40.41 34.57 65.99
CA VAL A 5 38.97 34.36 66.21
C VAL A 5 38.24 35.40 65.35
N LEU A 6 37.82 35.00 64.18
CA LEU A 6 37.00 35.80 63.24
C LEU A 6 35.75 36.26 63.97
N SER A 7 35.42 37.56 63.94
CA SER A 7 34.18 38.08 64.52
C SER A 7 32.95 37.40 63.90
N ALA A 8 31.82 37.35 64.63
CA ALA A 8 30.60 36.72 64.14
C ALA A 8 30.12 37.33 62.84
N SER A 9 30.27 38.63 62.66
CA SER A 9 29.93 39.35 61.41
C SER A 9 30.81 38.93 60.19
N VAL A 10 32.14 38.75 60.44
CA VAL A 10 33.07 38.30 59.39
C VAL A 10 32.74 36.85 58.98
N ARG A 11 32.44 35.95 59.90
CA ARG A 11 32.00 34.57 59.58
C ARG A 11 30.71 34.54 58.77
N GLN A 12 29.73 35.39 59.13
CA GLN A 12 28.47 35.48 58.43
C GLN A 12 28.65 36.03 56.99
N ASN A 13 29.48 37.03 56.83
CA ASN A 13 29.83 37.58 55.50
C ASN A 13 30.60 36.56 54.63
N LEU A 14 31.49 35.76 55.22
CA LEU A 14 32.20 34.68 54.52
C LEU A 14 31.25 33.57 54.05
N LEU A 15 30.30 33.15 54.89
CA LEU A 15 29.29 32.18 54.50
C LEU A 15 28.38 32.70 53.41
N SER A 16 27.99 33.98 53.43
CA SER A 16 27.23 34.63 52.38
C SER A 16 28.02 34.69 51.06
N LEU A 17 29.32 34.97 51.13
CA LEU A 17 30.19 35.03 49.95
C LEU A 17 30.41 33.65 49.34
N GLN A 18 30.60 32.59 50.14
CA GLN A 18 30.65 31.21 49.71
C GLN A 18 29.34 30.80 49.03
N SER A 19 28.19 31.04 49.65
CA SER A 19 26.88 30.73 49.07
C SER A 19 26.66 31.48 47.73
N THR A 20 27.08 32.73 47.62
CA THR A 20 27.00 33.51 46.39
C THR A 20 27.91 32.95 45.30
N ALA A 21 29.11 32.48 45.64
CA ALA A 21 30.04 31.86 44.73
C ALA A 21 29.49 30.49 44.20
N ASP A 22 28.88 29.69 45.04
CA ASP A 22 28.25 28.42 44.67
C ASP A 22 27.04 28.65 43.74
N MET A 23 26.21 29.65 44.06
CA MET A 23 25.08 30.04 43.19
C MET A 23 25.60 30.57 41.82
N LEU A 24 26.67 31.34 41.80
CA LEU A 24 27.28 31.88 40.61
C LEU A 24 27.83 30.75 39.71
N GLY A 25 28.49 29.73 40.26
CA GLY A 25 28.92 28.53 39.57
C GLY A 25 27.76 27.75 38.96
N THR A 26 26.64 27.64 39.71
CA THR A 26 25.44 26.97 39.20
C THR A 26 24.80 27.72 38.03
N VAL A 27 24.67 29.06 38.11
CA VAL A 27 24.11 29.89 37.04
C VAL A 27 25.01 29.86 35.82
N GLN A 28 26.36 29.95 36.00
CA GLN A 28 27.32 29.81 34.91
C GLN A 28 27.21 28.45 34.20
N ASN A 29 27.07 27.39 34.96
CA ASN A 29 26.89 26.04 34.40
C ASN A 29 25.60 25.94 33.57
N LYS A 30 24.48 26.47 34.10
CA LYS A 30 23.20 26.51 33.37
C LYS A 30 23.28 27.34 32.07
N LEU A 31 23.98 28.49 32.09
CA LEU A 31 24.22 29.32 30.91
C LEU A 31 25.13 28.62 29.92
N ALA A 32 26.21 27.96 30.36
CA ALA A 32 27.15 27.25 29.50
C ALA A 32 26.51 26.03 28.82
N THR A 33 25.64 25.30 29.53
CA THR A 33 24.95 24.12 29.00
C THR A 33 23.61 24.42 28.33
N GLY A 34 23.03 25.61 28.58
CA GLY A 34 21.68 25.97 28.16
C GLY A 34 20.60 25.19 28.91
N ARG A 35 20.93 24.48 30.00
CA ARG A 35 20.02 23.60 30.73
C ARG A 35 19.93 23.97 32.22
N LYS A 36 18.71 23.98 32.74
CA LYS A 36 18.46 24.09 34.20
C LYS A 36 18.55 22.71 34.90
N VAL A 37 18.42 21.61 34.16
CA VAL A 37 18.55 20.23 34.65
C VAL A 37 19.51 19.49 33.73
N ASN A 38 20.74 19.27 34.15
CA ASN A 38 21.80 18.59 33.42
C ASN A 38 21.89 17.10 33.77
N SER A 39 21.59 16.77 35.01
CA SER A 39 21.73 15.43 35.58
C SER A 39 20.54 15.06 36.49
N ALA A 40 20.46 13.78 36.83
CA ALA A 40 19.49 13.30 37.82
C ALA A 40 19.71 13.91 39.21
N LEU A 41 20.90 14.44 39.50
CA LEU A 41 21.21 15.07 40.79
C LEU A 41 20.57 16.47 40.90
N ASP A 42 20.38 17.16 39.81
CA ASP A 42 19.78 18.51 39.79
C ASP A 42 18.26 18.43 40.04
N ASN A 43 17.58 17.56 39.37
CA ASN A 43 16.14 17.27 39.58
C ASN A 43 15.80 15.88 38.98
N PRO A 44 15.76 14.83 39.82
CA PRO A 44 15.52 13.46 39.36
C PRO A 44 14.22 13.31 38.57
N LYS A 45 13.14 13.91 39.05
CA LYS A 45 11.81 13.82 38.41
C LYS A 45 11.83 14.44 37.03
N SER A 46 12.32 15.65 36.88
CA SER A 46 12.37 16.36 35.58
C SER A 46 13.33 15.67 34.62
N PHE A 47 14.49 15.20 35.12
CA PHE A 47 15.49 14.50 34.30
C PHE A 47 14.95 13.21 33.72
N PHE A 48 14.38 12.32 34.52
CA PHE A 48 13.88 11.02 34.04
C PHE A 48 12.63 11.20 33.16
N THR A 49 11.76 12.16 33.47
CA THR A 49 10.61 12.48 32.63
C THR A 49 11.08 13.00 31.25
N ALA A 50 12.01 13.94 31.22
CA ALA A 50 12.55 14.47 29.96
C ALA A 50 13.28 13.40 29.15
N SER A 51 14.08 12.55 29.81
CA SER A 51 14.76 11.42 29.17
C SER A 51 13.74 10.44 28.56
N GLY A 52 12.67 10.11 29.27
CA GLY A 52 11.60 9.25 28.74
C GLY A 52 10.90 9.86 27.52
N LEU A 53 10.62 11.19 27.54
CA LEU A 53 10.03 11.89 26.39
C LEU A 53 10.99 11.91 25.19
N THR A 54 12.29 12.13 25.42
CA THR A 54 13.30 12.13 24.38
C THR A 54 13.49 10.74 23.75
N ASN A 55 13.56 9.69 24.58
CA ASN A 55 13.67 8.32 24.08
C ASN A 55 12.46 7.96 23.21
N ARG A 56 11.26 8.28 23.67
CA ARG A 56 10.04 8.06 22.89
C ARG A 56 10.02 8.87 21.57
N ALA A 57 10.50 10.11 21.59
CA ALA A 57 10.62 10.91 20.37
C ALA A 57 11.61 10.29 19.38
N ASN A 58 12.72 9.73 19.85
CA ASN A 58 13.70 9.04 19.03
C ASN A 58 13.14 7.73 18.43
N ASP A 59 12.42 6.94 19.23
CA ASP A 59 11.76 5.71 18.77
C ASP A 59 10.73 6.02 17.67
N LEU A 60 9.92 7.05 17.87
CA LEU A 60 8.98 7.53 16.87
C LEU A 60 9.67 8.08 15.61
N SER A 61 10.86 8.68 15.74
CA SER A 61 11.64 9.15 14.59
C SER A 61 12.11 7.99 13.71
N ASN A 62 12.56 6.90 14.31
CA ASN A 62 12.93 5.68 13.57
C ASN A 62 11.70 5.11 12.82
N LEU A 63 10.53 5.06 13.49
CA LEU A 63 9.30 4.61 12.84
C LEU A 63 8.84 5.55 11.71
N LEU A 64 9.13 6.84 11.82
CA LEU A 64 8.85 7.83 10.77
C LEU A 64 9.64 7.53 9.49
N ASP A 65 10.90 7.12 9.62
CA ASP A 65 11.74 6.72 8.50
C ASP A 65 11.21 5.42 7.85
N ASP A 66 10.80 4.44 8.66
CA ASP A 66 10.18 3.19 8.18
C ASP A 66 8.85 3.45 7.45
N MET A 67 8.01 4.39 7.94
CA MET A 67 6.82 4.86 7.23
C MET A 67 7.20 5.51 5.89
N GLY A 68 8.28 6.28 5.85
CA GLY A 68 8.82 6.87 4.63
C GLY A 68 9.18 5.82 3.57
N GLN A 69 9.88 4.76 3.97
CA GLN A 69 10.19 3.62 3.10
C GLN A 69 8.92 2.90 2.62
N SER A 70 7.96 2.70 3.53
CA SER A 70 6.68 2.06 3.21
C SER A 70 5.87 2.86 2.17
N ILE A 71 5.91 4.19 2.23
CA ILE A 71 5.32 5.08 1.22
C ILE A 71 5.96 4.85 -0.16
N GLN A 72 7.29 4.67 -0.24
CA GLN A 72 7.95 4.41 -1.52
C GLN A 72 7.56 3.04 -2.11
N VAL A 73 7.44 2.01 -1.26
CA VAL A 73 6.93 0.68 -1.68
C VAL A 73 5.52 0.80 -2.28
N LEU A 74 4.62 1.53 -1.62
CA LEU A 74 3.25 1.74 -2.11
C LEU A 74 3.23 2.52 -3.43
N LYS A 75 4.06 3.56 -3.57
CA LYS A 75 4.19 4.33 -4.81
C LYS A 75 4.73 3.47 -5.96
N ALA A 76 5.72 2.63 -5.69
CA ALA A 76 6.27 1.72 -6.70
C ALA A 76 5.20 0.73 -7.19
N ALA A 77 4.40 0.17 -6.28
CA ALA A 77 3.29 -0.71 -6.62
C ALA A 77 2.20 0.00 -7.45
N ASP A 78 1.82 1.22 -7.10
CA ASP A 78 0.81 2.01 -7.82
C ASP A 78 1.30 2.40 -9.23
N GLN A 79 2.57 2.77 -9.37
CA GLN A 79 3.20 3.01 -10.67
C GLN A 79 3.23 1.74 -11.52
N GLY A 80 3.49 0.58 -10.91
CA GLY A 80 3.39 -0.72 -11.55
C GLY A 80 1.99 -1.00 -12.07
N ILE A 81 0.97 -0.83 -11.24
CA ILE A 81 -0.44 -1.00 -11.64
C ILE A 81 -0.82 -0.04 -12.77
N THR A 82 -0.39 1.21 -12.70
CA THR A 82 -0.64 2.19 -13.76
C THR A 82 -0.02 1.76 -15.10
N SER A 83 1.20 1.24 -15.06
CA SER A 83 1.90 0.74 -16.25
C SER A 83 1.24 -0.52 -16.81
N ILE A 84 0.85 -1.46 -15.93
CA ILE A 84 0.09 -2.66 -16.30
C ILE A 84 -1.24 -2.26 -16.94
N SER A 85 -1.97 -1.29 -16.39
CA SER A 85 -3.24 -0.82 -16.96
C SER A 85 -3.09 -0.29 -18.37
N LYS A 86 -2.01 0.44 -18.69
CA LYS A 86 -1.71 0.90 -20.04
C LYS A 86 -1.41 -0.26 -21.00
N LEU A 87 -0.71 -1.30 -20.52
CA LEU A 87 -0.47 -2.50 -21.31
C LEU A 87 -1.76 -3.30 -21.57
N VAL A 88 -2.66 -3.37 -20.58
CA VAL A 88 -4.00 -3.96 -20.74
C VAL A 88 -4.83 -3.18 -21.76
N ASP A 89 -4.76 -1.84 -21.77
CA ASP A 89 -5.42 -1.02 -22.80
C ASP A 89 -4.84 -1.29 -24.19
N SER A 90 -3.52 -1.45 -24.31
CA SER A 90 -2.86 -1.80 -25.55
C SER A 90 -3.27 -3.20 -26.02
N ALA A 91 -3.35 -4.17 -25.12
CA ALA A 91 -3.82 -5.52 -25.41
C ALA A 91 -5.28 -5.52 -25.90
N LYS A 92 -6.14 -4.69 -25.29
CA LYS A 92 -7.53 -4.48 -25.72
C LYS A 92 -7.60 -3.86 -27.13
N GLY A 93 -6.70 -2.92 -27.44
CA GLY A 93 -6.56 -2.37 -28.79
C GLY A 93 -6.24 -3.46 -29.83
N LYS A 94 -5.34 -4.41 -29.51
CA LYS A 94 -5.00 -5.53 -30.40
C LYS A 94 -6.17 -6.50 -30.60
N ALA A 95 -6.90 -6.81 -29.51
CA ALA A 95 -8.09 -7.65 -29.61
C ALA A 95 -9.20 -6.97 -30.47
N ASN A 96 -9.42 -5.67 -30.32
CA ASN A 96 -10.38 -4.93 -31.16
C ASN A 96 -9.94 -4.88 -32.63
N GLN A 97 -8.63 -4.72 -32.92
CA GLN A 97 -8.11 -4.80 -34.29
C GLN A 97 -8.34 -6.19 -34.88
N ALA A 98 -8.13 -7.25 -34.11
CA ALA A 98 -8.44 -8.61 -34.52
C ALA A 98 -9.94 -8.81 -34.82
N LEU A 99 -10.83 -8.25 -33.96
CA LEU A 99 -12.28 -8.33 -34.16
C LEU A 99 -12.75 -7.60 -35.43
N SER A 100 -12.12 -6.47 -35.77
CA SER A 100 -12.43 -5.72 -37.00
C SER A 100 -11.84 -6.36 -38.29
N THR A 101 -10.96 -7.33 -38.12
CA THR A 101 -10.39 -8.11 -39.26
C THR A 101 -11.35 -9.23 -39.64
N ALA A 102 -11.59 -9.42 -40.91
CA ALA A 102 -12.48 -10.47 -41.39
C ALA A 102 -12.06 -11.87 -40.88
N SER A 103 -13.03 -12.72 -40.54
CA SER A 103 -12.78 -14.08 -40.09
C SER A 103 -12.05 -14.93 -41.16
N THR A 104 -12.15 -14.51 -42.40
CA THR A 104 -11.46 -15.11 -43.57
C THR A 104 -9.98 -14.74 -43.69
N ASP A 105 -9.46 -13.84 -42.79
CA ASP A 105 -8.03 -13.52 -42.75
C ASP A 105 -7.39 -14.02 -41.42
N PRO A 106 -7.17 -15.33 -41.31
CA PRO A 106 -6.61 -15.93 -40.09
C PRO A 106 -5.14 -15.52 -39.84
N THR A 107 -4.42 -15.14 -40.89
CA THR A 107 -3.01 -14.75 -40.80
C THR A 107 -2.85 -13.43 -40.05
N THR A 108 -3.65 -12.41 -40.38
CA THR A 108 -3.65 -11.13 -39.69
C THR A 108 -4.17 -11.27 -38.26
N ARG A 109 -5.21 -12.06 -38.05
CA ARG A 109 -5.72 -12.35 -36.67
C ARG A 109 -4.67 -13.05 -35.80
N ALA A 110 -3.93 -14.03 -36.36
CA ALA A 110 -2.85 -14.73 -35.64
C ALA A 110 -1.70 -13.77 -35.27
N LYS A 111 -1.39 -12.78 -36.13
CA LYS A 111 -0.41 -11.74 -35.83
C LYS A 111 -0.85 -10.90 -34.59
N TYR A 112 -2.10 -10.46 -34.55
CA TYR A 112 -2.61 -9.73 -33.39
C TYR A 112 -2.64 -10.59 -32.12
N ALA A 113 -2.90 -11.89 -32.24
CA ALA A 113 -2.82 -12.81 -31.10
C ALA A 113 -1.39 -12.96 -30.59
N ALA A 114 -0.38 -13.00 -31.48
CA ALA A 114 1.03 -13.02 -31.09
C ALA A 114 1.42 -11.71 -30.33
N GLU A 115 1.03 -10.55 -30.89
CA GLU A 115 1.26 -9.26 -30.24
C GLU A 115 0.56 -9.16 -28.87
N TYR A 116 -0.65 -9.69 -28.74
CA TYR A 116 -1.33 -9.84 -27.45
C TYR A 116 -0.51 -10.68 -26.46
N GLY A 117 0.01 -11.83 -26.91
CA GLY A 117 0.84 -12.70 -26.08
C GLY A 117 2.12 -12.01 -25.59
N GLU A 118 2.77 -11.17 -26.42
CA GLU A 118 3.92 -10.36 -26.00
C GLU A 118 3.52 -9.29 -24.97
N LEU A 119 2.37 -8.65 -25.11
CA LEU A 119 1.87 -7.71 -24.12
C LEU A 119 1.61 -8.36 -22.75
N LEU A 120 1.10 -9.61 -22.73
CA LEU A 120 0.95 -10.36 -21.47
C LEU A 120 2.31 -10.62 -20.79
N LYS A 121 3.36 -10.94 -21.54
CA LYS A 121 4.72 -11.09 -21.02
C LYS A 121 5.24 -9.79 -20.45
N GLN A 122 4.99 -8.66 -21.12
CA GLN A 122 5.37 -7.34 -20.61
C GLN A 122 4.63 -6.98 -19.31
N ILE A 123 3.34 -7.31 -19.20
CA ILE A 123 2.57 -7.15 -17.95
C ILE A 123 3.24 -7.91 -16.81
N GLN A 124 3.61 -9.17 -17.03
CA GLN A 124 4.31 -9.98 -16.01
C GLN A 124 5.67 -9.39 -15.64
N SER A 125 6.43 -8.88 -16.60
CA SER A 125 7.72 -8.25 -16.36
C SER A 125 7.58 -6.98 -15.54
N VAL A 126 6.66 -6.09 -15.91
CA VAL A 126 6.38 -4.87 -15.13
C VAL A 126 5.96 -5.20 -13.70
N ALA A 127 5.13 -6.22 -13.50
CA ALA A 127 4.75 -6.64 -12.15
C ALA A 127 5.97 -7.11 -11.33
N LYS A 128 6.89 -7.85 -11.94
CA LYS A 128 8.14 -8.30 -11.29
C LYS A 128 9.05 -7.13 -10.93
N ASP A 129 9.11 -6.11 -11.78
CA ASP A 129 10.01 -4.97 -11.63
C ASP A 129 9.43 -3.87 -10.73
N SER A 130 8.16 -3.98 -10.30
CA SER A 130 7.46 -2.98 -9.50
C SER A 130 7.80 -3.02 -8.00
N GLY A 131 9.03 -3.41 -7.66
CA GLY A 131 9.53 -3.49 -6.29
C GLY A 131 10.32 -2.25 -5.86
N TYR A 132 10.38 -2.03 -4.55
CA TYR A 132 11.24 -1.05 -3.92
C TYR A 132 11.93 -1.66 -2.70
N ASN A 133 13.25 -1.52 -2.60
CA ASN A 133 14.07 -2.00 -1.47
C ASN A 133 13.78 -3.47 -1.06
N GLY A 134 13.67 -4.37 -2.06
CA GLY A 134 13.42 -5.80 -1.85
C GLY A 134 11.97 -6.17 -1.51
N LYS A 135 11.03 -5.22 -1.49
CA LYS A 135 9.60 -5.45 -1.33
C LYS A 135 8.85 -5.13 -2.61
N ASN A 136 7.99 -6.07 -3.04
CA ASN A 136 7.17 -5.90 -4.23
C ASN A 136 5.72 -6.35 -3.94
N LEU A 137 4.83 -5.38 -3.73
CA LEU A 137 3.41 -5.64 -3.44
C LEU A 137 2.64 -6.27 -4.61
N LEU A 138 3.24 -6.38 -5.80
CA LEU A 138 2.65 -7.04 -6.97
C LEU A 138 3.19 -8.46 -7.19
N ALA A 139 4.06 -8.96 -6.30
CA ALA A 139 4.69 -10.28 -6.41
C ALA A 139 4.15 -11.34 -5.43
N GLY A 140 2.99 -11.08 -4.83
CA GLY A 140 2.24 -12.08 -4.06
C GLY A 140 2.87 -12.48 -2.73
N THR A 141 2.73 -13.75 -2.39
CA THR A 141 3.06 -14.30 -1.08
C THR A 141 4.48 -13.96 -0.61
N GLY A 142 4.59 -13.55 0.67
CA GLY A 142 5.87 -13.15 1.28
C GLY A 142 6.24 -11.68 1.09
N ASN A 143 5.48 -10.94 0.30
CA ASN A 143 5.71 -9.52 0.02
C ASN A 143 4.78 -8.56 0.78
N ASP A 144 3.95 -9.07 1.69
CA ASP A 144 3.11 -8.23 2.53
C ASP A 144 3.93 -7.13 3.21
N LEU A 145 3.40 -5.92 3.24
CA LEU A 145 4.00 -4.78 3.90
C LEU A 145 3.30 -4.54 5.24
N SER A 146 4.06 -4.54 6.31
CA SER A 146 3.56 -4.18 7.65
C SER A 146 4.15 -2.85 8.07
N VAL A 147 3.32 -1.83 8.17
CA VAL A 147 3.70 -0.49 8.61
C VAL A 147 3.37 -0.34 10.09
N ILE A 148 4.39 -0.13 10.92
CA ILE A 148 4.26 0.02 12.38
C ILE A 148 4.12 1.51 12.70
N PHE A 149 3.22 1.86 13.63
CA PHE A 149 2.90 3.25 13.98
C PHE A 149 3.25 3.65 15.40
N ASN A 150 3.60 2.69 16.26
CA ASN A 150 3.96 2.93 17.64
C ASN A 150 5.12 2.05 18.10
N GLU A 151 5.78 2.48 19.13
CA GLU A 151 7.04 1.92 19.63
C GLU A 151 6.91 0.48 20.15
N ASP A 152 5.74 0.06 20.61
CA ASP A 152 5.45 -1.29 21.11
C ASP A 152 4.89 -2.25 20.02
N SER A 153 4.82 -1.79 18.75
CA SER A 153 4.33 -2.55 17.59
C SER A 153 2.88 -3.08 17.71
N THR A 154 2.11 -2.57 18.68
CA THR A 154 0.70 -2.96 18.84
C THR A 154 -0.19 -2.35 17.78
N ASN A 155 0.16 -1.16 17.26
CA ASN A 155 -0.56 -0.47 16.20
C ASN A 155 0.19 -0.55 14.88
N LYS A 156 -0.34 -1.34 13.96
CA LYS A 156 0.25 -1.58 12.64
C LYS A 156 -0.81 -1.67 11.55
N LEU A 157 -0.47 -1.26 10.34
CA LEU A 157 -1.26 -1.48 9.13
C LEU A 157 -0.61 -2.60 8.31
N LYS A 158 -1.35 -3.70 8.13
CA LYS A 158 -0.93 -4.76 7.22
C LYS A 158 -1.50 -4.50 5.84
N ILE A 159 -0.64 -4.41 4.83
CA ILE A 159 -0.99 -4.25 3.42
C ILE A 159 -0.63 -5.56 2.72
N THR A 160 -1.66 -6.26 2.27
CA THR A 160 -1.49 -7.56 1.61
C THR A 160 -1.00 -7.36 0.19
N ALA A 161 0.04 -8.09 -0.19
CA ALA A 161 0.55 -8.14 -1.55
C ALA A 161 -0.41 -8.94 -2.46
N VAL A 162 -0.49 -8.53 -3.72
CA VAL A 162 -1.20 -9.23 -4.78
C VAL A 162 -0.21 -9.83 -5.76
N ASP A 163 -0.54 -10.95 -6.39
CA ASP A 163 0.35 -11.55 -7.37
C ASP A 163 -0.12 -11.24 -8.80
N TYR A 164 0.55 -10.30 -9.43
CA TYR A 164 0.38 -9.95 -10.84
C TYR A 164 1.57 -10.39 -11.71
N THR A 165 2.55 -11.09 -11.12
CA THR A 165 3.67 -11.70 -11.86
C THR A 165 3.22 -12.85 -12.75
N ASN A 166 2.02 -13.38 -12.49
CA ASN A 166 1.31 -14.28 -13.37
C ASN A 166 0.02 -13.59 -13.86
N SER A 167 -0.09 -13.34 -15.14
CA SER A 167 -1.24 -12.67 -15.75
C SER A 167 -2.57 -13.43 -15.53
N THR A 168 -2.53 -14.73 -15.26
CA THR A 168 -3.73 -15.53 -14.96
C THR A 168 -4.42 -15.06 -13.66
N ASN A 169 -3.68 -14.52 -12.71
CA ASN A 169 -4.23 -14.02 -11.44
C ASN A 169 -5.08 -12.74 -11.59
N ILE A 170 -4.94 -12.03 -12.70
CA ILE A 170 -5.82 -10.94 -13.11
C ILE A 170 -6.80 -11.36 -14.22
N GLY A 171 -6.94 -12.68 -14.46
CA GLY A 171 -7.85 -13.23 -15.47
C GLY A 171 -7.34 -13.12 -16.90
N LEU A 172 -6.07 -12.77 -17.14
CA LEU A 172 -5.48 -12.65 -18.46
C LEU A 172 -4.70 -13.91 -18.81
N ASN A 173 -5.35 -14.82 -19.52
CA ASN A 173 -4.76 -16.08 -19.95
C ASN A 173 -4.13 -15.95 -21.34
N SER A 174 -2.97 -16.57 -21.53
CA SER A 174 -2.39 -16.83 -22.87
C SER A 174 -3.05 -18.02 -23.57
N THR A 175 -3.91 -18.72 -22.83
CA THR A 175 -4.73 -19.83 -23.34
C THR A 175 -6.20 -19.50 -23.15
N ILE A 176 -7.03 -20.01 -24.03
CA ILE A 176 -8.48 -19.91 -23.98
C ILE A 176 -9.09 -21.29 -24.17
N TYR A 177 -10.18 -21.56 -23.50
CA TYR A 177 -10.96 -22.76 -23.75
C TYR A 177 -11.94 -22.47 -24.88
N SER A 178 -11.88 -23.26 -25.94
CA SER A 178 -12.74 -23.14 -27.10
C SER A 178 -13.20 -24.52 -27.55
N GLY A 179 -14.45 -24.63 -27.92
CA GLY A 179 -15.04 -25.83 -28.46
C GLY A 179 -16.10 -25.46 -29.51
N SER A 180 -16.20 -26.25 -30.56
CA SER A 180 -17.21 -26.05 -31.58
C SER A 180 -18.17 -27.22 -31.60
N GLY A 181 -19.44 -26.93 -31.84
CA GLY A 181 -20.42 -27.92 -32.21
C GLY A 181 -20.15 -28.53 -33.59
N THR A 182 -20.95 -29.48 -33.99
CA THR A 182 -20.90 -29.99 -35.38
C THR A 182 -21.53 -28.98 -36.35
N THR A 183 -21.15 -29.06 -37.62
CA THR A 183 -21.61 -28.13 -38.67
C THR A 183 -23.10 -28.23 -38.93
N PHE A 184 -23.75 -27.07 -39.06
CA PHE A 184 -25.18 -27.01 -39.50
C PHE A 184 -25.33 -26.88 -41.00
N GLY A 185 -24.42 -26.31 -41.69
CA GLY A 185 -24.47 -25.95 -43.11
C GLY A 185 -24.26 -24.44 -43.29
N ALA A 186 -23.69 -24.05 -44.40
CA ALA A 186 -23.48 -22.64 -44.69
C ALA A 186 -24.83 -21.92 -44.89
N ASN A 187 -24.88 -20.66 -44.46
CA ASN A 187 -26.04 -19.76 -44.64
C ASN A 187 -27.35 -20.19 -43.93
N THR A 188 -27.27 -20.92 -42.81
CA THR A 188 -28.47 -21.41 -42.07
C THR A 188 -28.77 -20.64 -40.81
N VAL A 189 -28.10 -19.51 -40.56
CA VAL A 189 -28.16 -18.75 -39.27
C VAL A 189 -29.57 -18.28 -38.88
N GLU A 190 -30.39 -17.94 -39.90
CA GLU A 190 -31.70 -17.33 -39.64
C GLU A 190 -32.90 -18.25 -39.97
N THR A 191 -32.65 -19.37 -40.67
CA THR A 191 -33.77 -20.18 -41.20
C THR A 191 -33.78 -21.62 -40.75
N THR A 192 -32.72 -22.10 -40.10
CA THR A 192 -32.63 -23.50 -39.68
C THR A 192 -32.85 -23.62 -38.18
N ASP A 193 -33.80 -24.46 -37.82
CA ASP A 193 -34.01 -24.94 -36.46
C ASP A 193 -32.68 -25.49 -35.92
N ALA A 194 -32.31 -25.03 -34.73
CA ALA A 194 -31.09 -25.46 -34.04
C ALA A 194 -31.12 -26.94 -33.64
N GLY A 195 -32.16 -27.66 -34.03
CA GLY A 195 -32.34 -29.10 -33.73
C GLY A 195 -32.67 -29.35 -32.28
N SER A 196 -33.33 -28.37 -31.59
CA SER A 196 -33.79 -28.50 -30.25
C SER A 196 -35.29 -28.80 -30.21
N ALA A 197 -35.71 -29.59 -29.23
CA ALA A 197 -37.12 -29.76 -28.90
C ALA A 197 -37.59 -28.68 -27.92
N ALA A 198 -38.94 -28.59 -27.75
CA ALA A 198 -39.49 -27.70 -26.76
C ALA A 198 -38.98 -28.07 -25.35
N ASN A 199 -38.46 -27.08 -24.61
CA ASN A 199 -37.85 -27.20 -23.28
C ASN A 199 -36.48 -27.91 -23.22
N ASP A 200 -35.81 -28.10 -24.36
CA ASP A 200 -34.38 -28.44 -24.36
C ASP A 200 -33.55 -27.29 -23.84
N TYR A 201 -32.34 -27.58 -23.37
CA TYR A 201 -31.44 -26.54 -22.89
C TYR A 201 -29.98 -26.91 -23.11
N LEU A 202 -29.15 -25.86 -23.27
CA LEU A 202 -27.71 -25.99 -23.18
C LEU A 202 -27.27 -25.75 -21.73
N GLN A 203 -26.50 -26.70 -21.22
CA GLN A 203 -25.86 -26.57 -19.90
C GLN A 203 -24.39 -26.30 -20.09
N PHE A 204 -23.94 -25.18 -19.51
CA PHE A 204 -22.54 -24.85 -19.40
C PHE A 204 -22.10 -24.95 -17.96
N VAL A 205 -21.05 -25.71 -17.69
CA VAL A 205 -20.43 -25.82 -16.38
C VAL A 205 -19.06 -25.14 -16.47
N VAL A 206 -18.91 -23.94 -15.91
CA VAL A 206 -17.70 -23.15 -15.97
C VAL A 206 -16.94 -23.30 -14.67
N THR A 207 -15.66 -23.70 -14.73
CA THR A 207 -14.79 -23.89 -13.56
C THR A 207 -13.79 -22.75 -13.49
N THR A 208 -13.87 -21.98 -12.40
CA THR A 208 -12.95 -20.87 -12.08
C THR A 208 -12.08 -21.23 -10.89
N ALA A 209 -11.08 -20.42 -10.57
CA ALA A 209 -10.27 -20.58 -9.36
C ALA A 209 -11.09 -20.47 -8.05
N SER A 210 -12.22 -19.78 -8.10
CA SER A 210 -13.13 -19.57 -6.94
C SER A 210 -14.25 -20.61 -6.83
N GLY A 211 -14.40 -21.53 -7.80
CA GLY A 211 -15.44 -22.56 -7.80
C GLY A 211 -16.04 -22.82 -9.17
N THR A 212 -17.14 -23.55 -9.18
CA THR A 212 -17.86 -23.96 -10.39
C THR A 212 -19.21 -23.26 -10.48
N THR A 213 -19.50 -22.65 -11.65
CA THR A 213 -20.79 -22.03 -11.95
C THR A 213 -21.48 -22.81 -13.05
N THR A 214 -22.76 -23.14 -12.89
CA THR A 214 -23.57 -23.83 -13.91
C THR A 214 -24.58 -22.85 -14.50
N TYR A 215 -24.55 -22.70 -15.81
CA TYR A 215 -25.53 -21.94 -16.58
C TYR A 215 -26.47 -22.89 -17.31
N LYS A 216 -27.77 -22.57 -17.29
CA LYS A 216 -28.78 -23.26 -18.06
C LYS A 216 -29.43 -22.29 -19.04
N VAL A 217 -29.25 -22.55 -20.34
CA VAL A 217 -29.77 -21.74 -21.43
C VAL A 217 -30.92 -22.51 -22.10
N ASN A 218 -32.14 -22.09 -21.83
CA ASN A 218 -33.32 -22.73 -22.40
C ASN A 218 -33.46 -22.45 -23.89
N LEU A 219 -33.72 -23.50 -24.66
CA LEU A 219 -33.91 -23.47 -26.10
C LEU A 219 -35.40 -23.58 -26.44
N GLY A 220 -35.84 -22.88 -27.44
CA GLY A 220 -37.16 -23.00 -28.04
C GLY A 220 -37.13 -23.94 -29.24
N ALA A 221 -38.24 -24.64 -29.53
CA ALA A 221 -38.33 -25.53 -30.66
C ALA A 221 -38.16 -24.84 -32.04
N SER A 222 -38.36 -23.52 -32.07
CA SER A 222 -38.20 -22.67 -33.30
C SER A 222 -36.99 -21.76 -33.23
N ASP A 223 -36.09 -21.95 -32.27
CA ASP A 223 -34.88 -21.12 -32.19
C ASP A 223 -33.98 -21.31 -33.40
N THR A 224 -33.61 -20.21 -33.99
CA THR A 224 -32.56 -20.20 -35.02
C THR A 224 -31.19 -20.35 -34.34
N ILE A 225 -30.17 -20.63 -35.13
CA ILE A 225 -28.81 -20.71 -34.61
C ILE A 225 -28.38 -19.37 -34.06
N LYS A 226 -28.81 -18.26 -34.63
CA LYS A 226 -28.59 -16.91 -34.14
C LYS A 226 -29.25 -16.71 -32.76
N ASP A 227 -30.48 -17.14 -32.60
CA ASP A 227 -31.19 -17.05 -31.31
C ASP A 227 -30.45 -17.82 -30.21
N VAL A 228 -29.90 -18.99 -30.54
CA VAL A 228 -29.09 -19.79 -29.61
C VAL A 228 -27.83 -19.06 -29.21
N VAL A 229 -27.11 -18.45 -30.16
CA VAL A 229 -25.92 -17.67 -29.89
C VAL A 229 -26.25 -16.47 -28.97
N ASP A 230 -27.30 -15.72 -29.29
CA ASP A 230 -27.74 -14.54 -28.51
C ASP A 230 -28.18 -14.94 -27.10
N LYS A 231 -28.89 -16.06 -26.95
CA LYS A 231 -29.33 -16.60 -25.67
C LYS A 231 -28.14 -17.05 -24.79
N VAL A 232 -27.13 -17.72 -25.39
CA VAL A 232 -25.92 -18.14 -24.68
C VAL A 232 -25.17 -16.92 -24.16
N ASN A 233 -24.91 -15.94 -25.03
CA ASN A 233 -24.17 -14.74 -24.68
C ASN A 233 -24.89 -13.94 -23.56
N SER A 234 -26.21 -13.86 -23.61
CA SER A 234 -27.02 -13.17 -22.61
C SER A 234 -27.12 -13.93 -21.28
N ALA A 235 -27.43 -15.23 -21.31
CA ALA A 235 -27.69 -16.03 -20.13
C ALA A 235 -26.43 -16.34 -19.30
N THR A 236 -25.26 -16.37 -19.93
CA THR A 236 -23.98 -16.64 -19.25
C THR A 236 -23.29 -15.37 -18.78
N ASN A 237 -23.91 -14.19 -18.89
CA ASN A 237 -23.28 -12.89 -18.63
C ASN A 237 -21.92 -12.74 -19.32
N GLY A 238 -21.77 -13.41 -20.47
CA GLY A 238 -20.57 -13.48 -21.29
C GLY A 238 -19.42 -14.33 -20.69
N ASP A 239 -19.65 -15.15 -19.66
CA ASP A 239 -18.62 -16.12 -19.22
C ASP A 239 -18.35 -17.16 -20.29
N ILE A 240 -19.39 -17.47 -21.08
CA ILE A 240 -19.26 -18.15 -22.35
C ILE A 240 -19.58 -17.16 -23.47
N GLN A 241 -18.68 -17.02 -24.41
CA GLN A 241 -18.90 -16.26 -25.64
C GLN A 241 -19.24 -17.28 -26.74
N ALA A 242 -20.40 -17.13 -27.33
CA ALA A 242 -20.82 -17.91 -28.47
C ALA A 242 -20.72 -17.09 -29.74
N SER A 243 -20.30 -17.70 -30.84
CA SER A 243 -20.36 -17.14 -32.19
C SER A 243 -20.72 -18.21 -33.19
N TYR A 244 -21.30 -17.79 -34.29
CA TYR A 244 -21.57 -18.65 -35.43
C TYR A 244 -20.74 -18.19 -36.63
N ASP A 245 -20.06 -19.14 -37.29
CA ASP A 245 -19.32 -18.90 -38.49
C ASP A 245 -20.16 -19.38 -39.70
N GLU A 246 -20.66 -18.43 -40.48
CA GLU A 246 -21.48 -18.70 -41.67
C GLU A 246 -20.72 -19.47 -42.75
N THR A 247 -19.40 -19.36 -42.83
CA THR A 247 -18.57 -20.01 -43.80
C THR A 247 -18.41 -21.51 -43.52
N THR A 248 -18.18 -21.84 -42.25
CA THR A 248 -17.99 -23.23 -41.82
C THR A 248 -19.28 -23.87 -41.31
N GLY A 249 -20.31 -23.09 -41.04
CA GLY A 249 -21.57 -23.53 -40.44
C GLY A 249 -21.44 -24.03 -39.01
N GLN A 250 -20.47 -23.54 -38.25
CA GLN A 250 -20.22 -24.00 -36.89
C GLN A 250 -20.59 -22.96 -35.82
N VAL A 251 -21.20 -23.42 -34.74
CA VAL A 251 -21.29 -22.66 -33.48
C VAL A 251 -20.04 -22.91 -32.67
N THR A 252 -19.34 -21.85 -32.30
CA THR A 252 -18.13 -21.91 -31.48
C THR A 252 -18.42 -21.26 -30.15
N TYR A 253 -18.01 -21.92 -29.06
CA TYR A 253 -18.04 -21.39 -27.70
C TYR A 253 -16.61 -21.14 -27.22
N ALA A 254 -16.41 -20.04 -26.51
CA ALA A 254 -15.11 -19.69 -25.96
C ALA A 254 -15.25 -19.09 -24.55
N SER A 255 -14.28 -19.37 -23.68
CA SER A 255 -14.18 -18.82 -22.33
C SER A 255 -12.72 -18.71 -21.89
N SER A 256 -12.42 -17.76 -21.03
CA SER A 256 -11.14 -17.68 -20.33
C SER A 256 -10.98 -18.78 -19.26
N ASN A 257 -12.06 -19.44 -18.87
CA ASN A 257 -12.10 -20.52 -17.89
C ASN A 257 -12.45 -21.85 -18.55
N SER A 258 -12.05 -22.98 -17.94
CA SER A 258 -12.48 -24.28 -18.42
C SER A 258 -13.98 -24.42 -18.31
N PHE A 259 -14.61 -25.03 -19.29
CA PHE A 259 -16.05 -25.28 -19.29
C PHE A 259 -16.42 -26.58 -20.00
N THR A 260 -17.63 -27.04 -19.79
CA THR A 260 -18.27 -28.09 -20.58
C THR A 260 -19.55 -27.53 -21.17
N ALA A 261 -19.93 -27.97 -22.37
CA ALA A 261 -21.16 -27.57 -23.05
C ALA A 261 -21.94 -28.83 -23.43
N VAL A 262 -23.08 -29.06 -22.79
CA VAL A 262 -23.93 -30.23 -23.03
C VAL A 262 -25.31 -29.74 -23.43
N HIS A 263 -25.85 -30.30 -24.50
CA HIS A 263 -27.26 -30.11 -24.87
C HIS A 263 -28.08 -31.20 -24.20
N ASN A 264 -29.01 -30.81 -23.39
CA ASN A 264 -29.91 -31.72 -22.64
C ASN A 264 -31.36 -31.54 -23.10
N ASP A 265 -32.11 -32.64 -23.11
CA ASP A 265 -33.57 -32.64 -23.33
C ASP A 265 -34.33 -32.19 -22.08
N SER A 266 -35.65 -32.13 -22.21
CA SER A 266 -36.56 -31.78 -21.12
C SER A 266 -36.53 -32.76 -19.93
N SER A 267 -36.04 -34.00 -20.12
CA SER A 267 -35.86 -35.01 -19.07
C SER A 267 -34.47 -34.97 -18.41
N ASN A 268 -33.63 -33.96 -18.75
CA ASN A 268 -32.26 -33.81 -18.29
C ASN A 268 -31.28 -34.88 -18.83
N ALA A 269 -31.61 -35.51 -19.93
CA ALA A 269 -30.74 -36.44 -20.63
C ALA A 269 -29.96 -35.70 -21.75
N ALA A 270 -28.69 -36.07 -21.94
CA ALA A 270 -27.91 -35.48 -23.01
C ALA A 270 -28.45 -35.88 -24.39
N VAL A 271 -28.68 -34.93 -25.25
CA VAL A 271 -29.17 -35.15 -26.60
C VAL A 271 -28.04 -35.74 -27.45
N ALA A 272 -28.19 -37.01 -27.81
CA ALA A 272 -27.20 -37.72 -28.59
C ALA A 272 -27.06 -37.13 -29.99
N GLY A 273 -25.81 -36.87 -30.44
CA GLY A 273 -25.52 -36.27 -31.74
C GLY A 273 -25.91 -34.81 -31.88
N SER A 274 -26.18 -34.11 -30.76
CA SER A 274 -26.44 -32.67 -30.82
C SER A 274 -25.33 -31.90 -31.50
N LYS A 275 -25.72 -31.02 -32.42
CA LYS A 275 -24.80 -30.08 -33.07
C LYS A 275 -24.41 -28.86 -32.23
N LEU A 276 -25.12 -28.66 -31.12
CA LEU A 276 -24.90 -27.58 -30.16
C LEU A 276 -23.96 -27.99 -29.02
N ALA A 277 -23.79 -29.28 -28.75
CA ALA A 277 -22.87 -29.78 -27.73
C ALA A 277 -21.42 -29.58 -28.20
N ALA A 278 -20.54 -29.17 -27.29
CA ALA A 278 -19.12 -28.97 -27.58
C ALA A 278 -18.24 -29.54 -26.46
N THR A 279 -17.12 -30.14 -26.85
CA THR A 279 -16.07 -30.56 -25.94
C THR A 279 -14.93 -29.53 -26.05
N PRO A 280 -14.85 -28.54 -25.15
CA PRO A 280 -13.83 -27.51 -25.27
C PRO A 280 -12.47 -28.03 -24.89
N ALA A 281 -11.46 -27.59 -25.63
CA ALA A 281 -10.06 -27.85 -25.34
C ALA A 281 -9.35 -26.53 -25.03
N SER A 282 -8.38 -26.58 -24.11
CA SER A 282 -7.50 -25.45 -23.88
C SER A 282 -6.52 -25.30 -25.03
N ALA A 283 -6.44 -24.12 -25.61
CA ALA A 283 -5.52 -23.78 -26.68
C ALA A 283 -4.90 -22.40 -26.45
N SER A 284 -3.74 -22.13 -27.07
CA SER A 284 -3.19 -20.77 -27.11
C SER A 284 -4.18 -19.82 -27.77
N VAL A 285 -4.27 -18.58 -27.28
CA VAL A 285 -5.09 -17.53 -27.88
C VAL A 285 -4.61 -17.31 -29.31
N SER A 286 -5.47 -17.60 -30.30
CA SER A 286 -5.16 -17.48 -31.73
C SER A 286 -6.00 -16.41 -32.43
N PHE A 287 -7.03 -15.87 -31.73
CA PHE A 287 -8.03 -14.97 -32.33
C PHE A 287 -8.71 -15.57 -33.58
N ALA A 288 -8.77 -16.89 -33.68
CA ALA A 288 -9.35 -17.56 -34.84
C ALA A 288 -10.84 -17.27 -35.01
N THR A 289 -11.58 -17.11 -33.90
CA THR A 289 -13.02 -16.84 -33.92
C THR A 289 -13.37 -15.59 -33.14
N ASP A 290 -14.48 -14.93 -33.48
CA ASP A 290 -14.98 -13.76 -32.76
C ASP A 290 -15.33 -14.11 -31.29
N ALA A 291 -15.79 -15.35 -31.04
CA ALA A 291 -16.00 -15.83 -29.68
C ALA A 291 -14.72 -15.78 -28.82
N GLN A 292 -13.58 -16.22 -29.35
CA GLN A 292 -12.29 -16.13 -28.66
C GLN A 292 -11.90 -14.69 -28.38
N ILE A 293 -12.04 -13.81 -29.38
CA ILE A 293 -11.70 -12.39 -29.23
C ILE A 293 -12.59 -11.72 -28.18
N ASN A 294 -13.90 -11.98 -28.22
CA ASN A 294 -14.84 -11.43 -27.25
C ASN A 294 -14.59 -11.95 -25.82
N ALA A 295 -14.22 -13.22 -25.66
CA ALA A 295 -13.82 -13.76 -24.35
C ALA A 295 -12.56 -13.06 -23.81
N VAL A 296 -11.57 -12.81 -24.66
CA VAL A 296 -10.37 -12.04 -24.29
C VAL A 296 -10.73 -10.59 -23.94
N LEU A 297 -11.57 -9.92 -24.71
CA LEU A 297 -12.02 -8.55 -24.44
C LEU A 297 -12.75 -8.46 -23.09
N LYS A 298 -13.59 -9.43 -22.75
CA LYS A 298 -14.24 -9.52 -21.46
C LYS A 298 -13.21 -9.70 -20.34
N ALA A 299 -12.25 -10.59 -20.50
CA ALA A 299 -11.18 -10.80 -19.52
C ALA A 299 -10.34 -9.52 -19.31
N LEU A 300 -10.01 -8.81 -20.38
CA LEU A 300 -9.28 -7.52 -20.30
C LEU A 300 -10.07 -6.44 -19.56
N ASN A 301 -11.39 -6.35 -19.78
CA ASN A 301 -12.26 -5.42 -19.04
C ASN A 301 -12.33 -5.78 -17.53
N ALA A 302 -12.43 -7.08 -17.21
CA ALA A 302 -12.41 -7.54 -15.83
C ALA A 302 -11.07 -7.25 -15.14
N ALA A 303 -9.95 -7.54 -15.82
CA ALA A 303 -8.61 -7.21 -15.36
C ALA A 303 -8.43 -5.71 -15.08
N GLN A 304 -8.95 -4.86 -15.95
CA GLN A 304 -8.91 -3.41 -15.80
C GLN A 304 -9.67 -2.94 -14.55
N ASN A 305 -10.84 -3.52 -14.29
CA ASN A 305 -11.62 -3.24 -13.08
C ASN A 305 -10.89 -3.70 -11.82
N GLN A 306 -10.27 -4.87 -11.85
CA GLN A 306 -9.47 -5.39 -10.74
C GLN A 306 -8.26 -4.50 -10.45
N LEU A 307 -7.53 -4.07 -11.48
CA LEU A 307 -6.39 -3.15 -11.35
C LEU A 307 -6.82 -1.80 -10.74
N ARG A 308 -7.95 -1.24 -11.19
CA ARG A 308 -8.51 0.01 -10.61
C ARG A 308 -8.88 -0.16 -9.15
N SER A 309 -9.53 -1.26 -8.78
CA SER A 309 -9.87 -1.58 -7.39
C SER A 309 -8.63 -1.70 -6.52
N GLN A 310 -7.58 -2.37 -7.02
CA GLN A 310 -6.33 -2.52 -6.28
C GLN A 310 -5.56 -1.21 -6.14
N SER A 311 -5.49 -0.37 -7.19
CA SER A 311 -4.92 0.97 -7.13
C SER A 311 -5.66 1.84 -6.10
N SER A 312 -6.99 1.78 -6.06
CA SER A 312 -7.80 2.48 -5.04
C SER A 312 -7.45 2.01 -3.62
N THR A 313 -7.28 0.69 -3.42
CA THR A 313 -6.88 0.13 -2.12
C THR A 313 -5.49 0.61 -1.71
N PHE A 314 -4.51 0.57 -2.61
CA PHE A 314 -3.17 1.09 -2.33
C PHE A 314 -3.16 2.60 -2.11
N GLY A 315 -3.97 3.36 -2.84
CA GLY A 315 -4.16 4.79 -2.65
C GLY A 315 -4.71 5.13 -1.26
N THR A 316 -5.72 4.39 -0.79
CA THR A 316 -6.26 4.54 0.57
C THR A 316 -5.23 4.21 1.64
N ASN A 317 -4.48 3.11 1.46
CA ASN A 317 -3.41 2.74 2.39
C ASN A 317 -2.29 3.79 2.40
N LEU A 318 -1.89 4.31 1.24
CA LEU A 318 -0.91 5.39 1.12
C LEU A 318 -1.36 6.64 1.88
N SER A 319 -2.61 7.08 1.69
CA SER A 319 -3.18 8.21 2.43
C SER A 319 -3.18 7.97 3.94
N THR A 320 -3.54 6.77 4.37
CA THR A 320 -3.51 6.39 5.79
C THR A 320 -2.10 6.49 6.37
N VAL A 321 -1.09 5.97 5.67
CA VAL A 321 0.31 6.04 6.12
C VAL A 321 0.80 7.48 6.16
N GLN A 322 0.45 8.32 5.17
CA GLN A 322 0.82 9.74 5.15
C GLN A 322 0.21 10.51 6.33
N ILE A 323 -1.08 10.32 6.61
CA ILE A 323 -1.75 10.93 7.77
C ILE A 323 -1.07 10.51 9.08
N ARG A 324 -0.71 9.23 9.20
CA ARG A 324 0.01 8.72 10.37
C ARG A 324 1.42 9.30 10.47
N GLN A 325 2.11 9.44 9.35
CA GLN A 325 3.42 10.08 9.30
C GLN A 325 3.38 11.52 9.80
N ASP A 326 2.40 12.31 9.37
CA ASP A 326 2.25 13.70 9.79
C ASP A 326 1.86 13.80 11.27
N TRP A 327 0.98 12.92 11.74
CA TRP A 327 0.67 12.84 13.17
C TRP A 327 1.91 12.49 14.01
N THR A 328 2.72 11.53 13.55
CA THR A 328 3.96 11.12 14.23
C THR A 328 4.96 12.27 14.31
N LYS A 329 5.15 13.06 13.22
CA LYS A 329 5.98 14.28 13.23
C LYS A 329 5.51 15.26 14.30
N ASN A 330 4.21 15.53 14.36
CA ASN A 330 3.64 16.43 15.34
C ASN A 330 3.83 15.91 16.78
N MET A 331 3.71 14.60 16.97
CA MET A 331 3.95 13.97 18.28
C MET A 331 5.42 14.09 18.70
N ILE A 332 6.38 13.84 17.80
CA ILE A 332 7.81 14.04 18.05
C ILE A 332 8.09 15.47 18.49
N ASN A 333 7.54 16.47 17.79
CA ASN A 333 7.68 17.87 18.16
C ASN A 333 7.10 18.18 19.54
N THR A 334 5.93 17.60 19.87
CA THR A 334 5.30 17.77 21.17
C THR A 334 6.14 17.16 22.30
N LEU A 335 6.68 15.95 22.09
CA LEU A 335 7.52 15.26 23.06
C LEU A 335 8.85 16.01 23.26
N SER A 336 9.48 16.46 22.18
CA SER A 336 10.72 17.26 22.25
C SER A 336 10.49 18.57 22.98
N THR A 337 9.43 19.32 22.64
CA THR A 337 9.06 20.55 23.34
C THR A 337 8.76 20.30 24.83
N GLY A 338 8.11 19.18 25.13
CA GLY A 338 7.85 18.76 26.52
C GLY A 338 9.14 18.47 27.30
N SER A 339 10.09 17.77 26.69
CA SER A 339 11.43 17.51 27.23
C SER A 339 12.20 18.82 27.47
N ASP A 340 12.18 19.71 26.48
CA ASP A 340 12.89 20.99 26.53
C ASP A 340 12.37 21.89 27.66
N LYS A 341 11.06 22.01 27.83
CA LYS A 341 10.46 22.76 28.93
C LYS A 341 10.87 22.27 30.33
N LEU A 342 11.17 20.97 30.46
CA LEU A 342 11.62 20.37 31.69
C LEU A 342 13.10 20.63 31.98
N THR A 343 13.94 20.72 30.95
CA THR A 343 15.40 20.70 31.05
C THR A 343 16.09 21.99 30.61
N LEU A 344 15.54 22.76 29.68
CA LEU A 344 16.17 23.98 29.21
C LEU A 344 16.07 25.11 30.22
N ALA A 345 17.14 25.89 30.34
CA ALA A 345 17.18 27.13 31.11
C ALA A 345 16.67 28.32 30.27
N ASP A 346 16.01 29.27 30.91
CA ASP A 346 15.77 30.59 30.30
C ASP A 346 17.07 31.39 30.40
N THR A 347 17.74 31.57 29.27
CA THR A 347 19.02 32.28 29.20
C THR A 347 18.92 33.77 29.60
N ASN A 348 17.75 34.38 29.41
CA ASN A 348 17.53 35.77 29.82
C ASN A 348 17.42 35.87 31.34
N GLU A 349 16.66 34.95 32.00
CA GLU A 349 16.53 34.85 33.44
C GLU A 349 17.88 34.53 34.08
N GLU A 350 18.57 33.50 33.57
CA GLU A 350 19.88 33.11 34.13
C GLU A 350 20.96 34.18 33.86
N GLY A 351 20.87 34.94 32.75
CA GLY A 351 21.74 36.11 32.49
C GLY A 351 21.51 37.23 33.49
N ALA A 352 20.25 37.56 33.82
CA ALA A 352 19.91 38.52 34.84
C ALA A 352 20.36 38.07 36.23
N ASN A 353 20.20 36.79 36.56
CA ASN A 353 20.66 36.19 37.82
C ASN A 353 22.20 36.27 37.94
N LEU A 354 22.92 36.01 36.85
CA LEU A 354 24.38 36.13 36.79
C LEU A 354 24.83 37.55 37.13
N LEU A 355 24.20 38.58 36.55
CA LEU A 355 24.52 39.97 36.82
C LEU A 355 24.22 40.37 38.28
N ALA A 356 23.07 39.96 38.81
CA ALA A 356 22.68 40.18 40.20
C ALA A 356 23.65 39.51 41.18
N LEU A 357 24.06 38.26 40.95
CA LEU A 357 25.01 37.53 41.78
C LEU A 357 26.42 38.13 41.73
N ASN A 358 26.88 38.59 40.56
CA ASN A 358 28.15 39.30 40.42
C ASN A 358 28.14 40.60 41.23
N THR A 359 27.03 41.33 41.20
CA THR A 359 26.86 42.54 42.01
C THR A 359 26.86 42.21 43.51
N GLN A 360 26.14 41.15 43.92
CA GLN A 360 26.11 40.71 45.29
C GLN A 360 27.49 40.23 45.79
N GLN A 361 28.25 39.51 44.95
CA GLN A 361 29.62 39.09 45.26
C GLN A 361 30.53 40.30 45.49
N SER A 362 30.42 41.32 44.63
CA SER A 362 31.18 42.55 44.78
C SER A 362 30.85 43.33 46.03
N LEU A 363 29.58 43.43 46.38
CA LEU A 363 29.09 44.05 47.64
C LEU A 363 29.54 43.24 48.86
N SER A 364 29.42 41.91 48.85
CA SER A 364 29.86 41.06 49.95
C SER A 364 31.38 41.13 50.19
N SER A 365 32.16 41.20 49.13
CA SER A 365 33.62 41.38 49.21
C SER A 365 34.00 42.74 49.82
N LYS A 366 33.32 43.84 49.44
CA LYS A 366 33.51 45.15 50.05
C LYS A 366 33.09 45.19 51.51
N ALA A 367 31.96 44.57 51.84
CA ALA A 367 31.47 44.45 53.23
C ALA A 367 32.46 43.67 54.11
N LEU A 368 33.06 42.59 53.57
CA LEU A 368 34.08 41.82 54.27
C LEU A 368 35.33 42.63 54.52
N SER A 369 35.80 43.42 53.54
CA SER A 369 36.95 44.31 53.66
C SER A 369 36.71 45.40 54.74
N LEU A 370 35.55 46.06 54.74
CA LEU A 370 35.14 47.04 55.75
C LEU A 370 35.06 46.44 57.15
N SER A 371 34.50 45.23 57.25
CA SER A 371 34.38 44.51 58.55
C SER A 371 35.77 44.12 59.09
N ALA A 372 36.70 43.74 58.22
CA ALA A 372 38.09 43.45 58.60
C ALA A 372 38.84 44.70 59.05
N GLN A 373 38.67 45.84 58.36
CA GLN A 373 39.23 47.13 58.76
C GLN A 373 38.67 47.62 60.13
N ALA A 374 37.38 47.49 60.34
CA ALA A 374 36.78 47.84 61.61
C ALA A 374 37.32 47.00 62.79
N GLY A 375 37.53 45.66 62.50
CA GLY A 375 38.14 44.77 63.49
C GLY A 375 39.60 45.15 63.81
N GLN A 376 40.39 45.62 62.88
CA GLN A 376 41.77 46.10 63.03
C GLN A 376 41.78 47.43 63.88
N GLN A 377 40.86 48.35 63.61
CA GLN A 377 40.74 49.58 64.33
C GLN A 377 40.39 49.35 65.84
N VAL A 378 39.50 48.37 66.11
CA VAL A 378 39.17 47.99 67.46
C VAL A 378 40.40 47.39 68.20
N LEU A 379 41.18 46.58 67.51
CA LEU A 379 42.42 46.01 68.04
C LEU A 379 43.48 47.10 68.34
N GLN A 380 43.60 48.12 67.45
CA GLN A 380 44.47 49.28 67.72
C GLN A 380 44.01 50.19 68.87
N LEU A 381 42.76 50.23 69.18
CA LEU A 381 42.21 50.97 70.30
C LEU A 381 42.35 50.25 71.65
N LEU A 382 42.55 48.92 71.62
CA LEU A 382 42.70 48.08 72.81
C LEU A 382 44.13 47.70 73.19
N GLY A 383 45.10 48.01 72.30
CA GLY A 383 46.54 47.85 72.50
C GLY A 383 47.24 49.15 72.65
#